data_e7d0ef032c8fada48332d290283807d8
#
_entry.id   e7d0ef032c8fada48332d290283807d8
#
_cell.length_a   1.000
_cell.length_b   1.000
_cell.length_c   1.000
_cell.angle_alpha   90.00
_cell.angle_beta   90.00
_cell.angle_gamma   90.00
#
_symmetry.space_group_name_H-M   'P 1'
#
loop_
_entity.id
_entity.type
_entity.pdbx_description
1 polymer ?
#
loop_
_entity_poly.entity_id
_entity_poly.type
_entity_poly.pdbx_seq_one_letter_code
_entity_poly.pdbx_strand_id
1 'polypeptide(L)'
;ASWVLSAISAMIALVPFYYIWKMIKEVLEVAPNFGQAQNLTGNGWMAVLFAVIAVLVYIAGLMCSHLGAFRIATNLRIQTMEHIVKLPLGFAESFGSGKLRKIVNESSAATETYLAHQLPDRANAIATPCGLLVLLFVFDWRLGLLSLVPVVLGFLIMMAMTGKQMQEKMKEYQNAL
;
A
#
# COMPACT_ATOMS: atom_id res chain seq x y z
N ALA A 1 -3.62 2.21 13.24
CA ALA A 1 -3.44 0.74 13.36
C ALA A 1 -3.31 0.07 11.99
N SER A 2 -4.18 0.35 11.00
CA SER A 2 -4.20 -0.34 9.69
C SER A 2 -2.89 -0.24 8.91
N TRP A 3 -2.34 0.95 8.73
CA TRP A 3 -1.09 1.14 7.97
C TRP A 3 0.14 0.47 8.62
N VAL A 4 0.15 0.34 9.96
CA VAL A 4 1.18 -0.44 10.66
C VAL A 4 1.03 -1.93 10.37
N LEU A 5 -0.20 -2.45 10.40
CA LEU A 5 -0.47 -3.84 10.03
C LEU A 5 -0.11 -4.12 8.55
N SER A 6 -0.38 -3.18 7.65
CA SER A 6 0.00 -3.30 6.24
C SER A 6 1.52 -3.34 6.06
N ALA A 7 2.26 -2.47 6.77
CA ALA A 7 3.73 -2.50 6.75
C ALA A 7 4.29 -3.80 7.32
N ILE A 8 3.72 -4.31 8.43
CA ILE A 8 4.12 -5.57 9.05
C ILE A 8 3.83 -6.74 8.09
N SER A 9 2.66 -6.77 7.45
CA SER A 9 2.33 -7.83 6.49
C SER A 9 3.29 -7.82 5.30
N ALA A 10 3.66 -6.64 4.80
CA ALA A 10 4.64 -6.50 3.73
C ALA A 10 6.02 -7.06 4.14
N MET A 11 6.46 -6.82 5.37
CA MET A 11 7.70 -7.40 5.89
C MET A 11 7.63 -8.92 6.02
N ILE A 12 6.53 -9.45 6.54
CA ILE A 12 6.31 -10.91 6.67
C ILE A 12 6.25 -11.56 5.28
N ALA A 13 5.66 -10.90 4.28
CA ALA A 13 5.59 -11.38 2.90
C ALA A 13 6.97 -11.54 2.22
N LEU A 14 8.02 -10.92 2.75
CA LEU A 14 9.39 -11.09 2.27
C LEU A 14 10.08 -12.34 2.85
N VAL A 15 9.63 -12.86 3.98
CA VAL A 15 10.23 -14.04 4.63
C VAL A 15 10.23 -15.28 3.75
N PRO A 16 9.18 -15.61 2.97
CA PRO A 16 9.21 -16.70 2.00
C PRO A 16 10.39 -16.63 1.02
N PHE A 17 10.76 -15.43 0.56
CA PHE A 17 11.89 -15.28 -0.37
C PHE A 17 13.23 -15.67 0.27
N TYR A 18 13.40 -15.44 1.57
CA TYR A 18 14.56 -15.92 2.31
C TYR A 18 14.64 -17.45 2.33
N TYR A 19 13.52 -18.13 2.56
CA TYR A 19 13.48 -19.60 2.55
C TYR A 19 13.68 -20.17 1.14
N ILE A 20 13.13 -19.52 0.10
CA ILE A 20 13.35 -19.89 -1.29
C ILE A 20 14.84 -19.74 -1.64
N TRP A 21 15.48 -18.64 -1.23
CA TRP A 21 16.92 -18.45 -1.42
C TRP A 21 17.73 -19.56 -0.73
N LYS A 22 17.37 -19.95 0.52
CA LYS A 22 18.01 -21.08 1.22
C LYS A 22 17.88 -22.39 0.43
N MET A 23 16.71 -22.65 -0.13
CA MET A 23 16.47 -23.86 -0.94
C MET A 23 17.34 -23.85 -2.20
N ILE A 24 17.38 -22.71 -2.92
CA ILE A 24 18.21 -22.58 -4.13
C ILE A 24 19.69 -22.76 -3.79
N LYS A 25 20.16 -22.14 -2.71
CA LYS A 25 21.54 -22.27 -2.24
C LYS A 25 21.90 -23.72 -1.94
N GLU A 26 21.06 -24.41 -1.18
CA GLU A 26 21.26 -25.85 -0.84
C GLU A 26 21.31 -26.71 -2.11
N VAL A 27 20.41 -26.50 -3.07
CA VAL A 27 20.40 -27.22 -4.35
C VAL A 27 21.69 -26.99 -5.14
N LEU A 28 22.18 -25.76 -5.19
CA LEU A 28 23.41 -25.42 -5.90
C LEU A 28 24.66 -26.01 -5.23
N GLU A 29 24.69 -26.07 -3.90
CA GLU A 29 25.82 -26.64 -3.14
C GLU A 29 25.95 -28.16 -3.32
N VAL A 30 24.84 -28.88 -3.47
CA VAL A 30 24.82 -30.33 -3.61
C VAL A 30 24.86 -30.81 -5.08
N ALA A 31 24.79 -29.90 -6.04
CA ALA A 31 24.84 -30.27 -7.46
C ALA A 31 26.15 -30.97 -7.84
N PRO A 32 26.11 -32.10 -8.61
CA PRO A 32 24.96 -32.68 -9.31
C PRO A 32 24.15 -33.70 -8.47
N ASN A 33 24.52 -33.96 -7.21
CA ASN A 33 23.94 -35.01 -6.35
C ASN A 33 22.71 -34.49 -5.58
N PHE A 34 21.64 -34.11 -6.25
CA PHE A 34 20.43 -33.49 -5.69
C PHE A 34 19.72 -34.31 -4.58
N GLY A 35 19.98 -35.63 -4.53
CA GLY A 35 19.45 -36.51 -3.46
C GLY A 35 20.01 -36.21 -2.06
N GLN A 36 21.07 -35.39 -1.94
CA GLN A 36 21.67 -35.00 -0.66
C GLN A 36 21.05 -33.74 -0.06
N ALA A 37 20.16 -33.05 -0.76
CA ALA A 37 19.43 -31.90 -0.24
C ALA A 37 18.37 -32.36 0.78
N GLN A 38 18.64 -32.18 2.06
CA GLN A 38 17.81 -32.74 3.16
C GLN A 38 16.76 -31.75 3.67
N ASN A 39 17.00 -30.43 3.52
CA ASN A 39 16.16 -29.39 4.14
C ASN A 39 15.14 -28.74 3.20
N LEU A 40 15.05 -29.19 1.94
CA LEU A 40 14.16 -28.59 0.93
C LEU A 40 12.69 -28.60 1.39
N THR A 41 12.21 -29.73 1.88
CA THR A 41 10.81 -29.88 2.33
C THR A 41 10.52 -28.98 3.53
N GLY A 42 11.43 -28.95 4.51
CA GLY A 42 11.28 -28.08 5.70
C GLY A 42 11.27 -26.59 5.35
N ASN A 43 12.22 -26.16 4.53
CA ASN A 43 12.28 -24.77 4.06
C ASN A 43 11.07 -24.41 3.20
N GLY A 44 10.58 -25.34 2.36
CA GLY A 44 9.38 -25.16 1.56
C GLY A 44 8.13 -24.94 2.41
N TRP A 45 7.93 -25.78 3.44
CA TRP A 45 6.82 -25.62 4.37
C TRP A 45 6.89 -24.31 5.16
N MET A 46 8.09 -23.87 5.56
CA MET A 46 8.27 -22.57 6.22
C MET A 46 7.94 -21.42 5.28
N ALA A 47 8.34 -21.49 4.02
CA ALA A 47 7.98 -20.47 3.03
C ALA A 47 6.45 -20.36 2.87
N VAL A 48 5.74 -21.48 2.75
CA VAL A 48 4.28 -21.52 2.66
C VAL A 48 3.63 -20.97 3.93
N LEU A 49 4.10 -21.38 5.11
CA LEU A 49 3.58 -20.93 6.40
C LEU A 49 3.65 -19.39 6.51
N PHE A 50 4.81 -18.80 6.24
CA PHE A 50 4.98 -17.36 6.32
C PHE A 50 4.18 -16.62 5.23
N ALA A 51 4.01 -17.19 4.04
CA ALA A 51 3.14 -16.64 3.02
C ALA A 51 1.68 -16.58 3.49
N VAL A 52 1.18 -17.64 4.09
CA VAL A 52 -0.18 -17.69 4.66
C VAL A 52 -0.34 -16.68 5.80
N ILE A 53 0.62 -16.60 6.72
CA ILE A 53 0.60 -15.63 7.82
C ILE A 53 0.58 -14.19 7.26
N ALA A 54 1.39 -13.89 6.25
CA ALA A 54 1.41 -12.57 5.61
C ALA A 54 0.03 -12.18 5.06
N VAL A 55 -0.63 -13.10 4.35
CA VAL A 55 -1.98 -12.89 3.81
C VAL A 55 -3.00 -12.66 4.92
N LEU A 56 -2.96 -13.44 5.99
CA LEU A 56 -3.89 -13.28 7.13
C LEU A 56 -3.71 -11.92 7.81
N VAL A 57 -2.46 -11.49 8.04
CA VAL A 57 -2.15 -10.17 8.62
C VAL A 57 -2.59 -9.04 7.67
N TYR A 58 -2.41 -9.23 6.36
CA TYR A 58 -2.88 -8.27 5.35
C TYR A 58 -4.40 -8.10 5.37
N ILE A 59 -5.15 -9.21 5.38
CA ILE A 59 -6.62 -9.20 5.47
C ILE A 59 -7.07 -8.52 6.77
N ALA A 60 -6.45 -8.81 7.91
CA ALA A 60 -6.75 -8.15 9.17
C ALA A 60 -6.49 -6.62 9.09
N GLY A 61 -5.40 -6.20 8.46
CA GLY A 61 -5.08 -4.80 8.20
C GLY A 61 -6.13 -4.11 7.34
N LEU A 62 -6.58 -4.75 6.25
CA LEU A 62 -7.65 -4.25 5.39
C LEU A 62 -8.98 -4.12 6.14
N MET A 63 -9.36 -5.13 6.91
CA MET A 63 -10.59 -5.07 7.73
C MET A 63 -10.58 -3.89 8.69
N CYS A 64 -9.47 -3.69 9.40
CA CYS A 64 -9.29 -2.54 10.28
C CYS A 64 -9.37 -1.20 9.52
N SER A 65 -8.82 -1.14 8.32
CA SER A 65 -8.86 0.06 7.47
C SER A 65 -10.29 0.39 7.05
N HIS A 66 -11.00 -0.57 6.49
CA HIS A 66 -12.37 -0.39 6.02
C HIS A 66 -13.34 -0.03 7.14
N LEU A 67 -13.29 -0.75 8.28
CA LEU A 67 -14.13 -0.42 9.43
C LEU A 67 -13.86 0.98 9.97
N GLY A 68 -12.59 1.38 10.03
CA GLY A 68 -12.21 2.73 10.44
C GLY A 68 -12.70 3.79 9.46
N ALA A 69 -12.52 3.56 8.15
CA ALA A 69 -12.94 4.47 7.10
C ALA A 69 -14.46 4.68 7.08
N PHE A 70 -15.25 3.61 7.18
CA PHE A 70 -16.71 3.70 7.24
C PHE A 70 -17.20 4.51 8.46
N ARG A 71 -16.63 4.28 9.65
CA ARG A 71 -16.97 5.04 10.86
C ARG A 71 -16.66 6.52 10.70
N ILE A 72 -15.48 6.85 10.18
CA ILE A 72 -15.07 8.25 9.98
C ILE A 72 -15.96 8.91 8.92
N ALA A 73 -16.23 8.27 7.79
CA ALA A 73 -17.09 8.81 6.74
C ALA A 73 -18.53 9.03 7.22
N THR A 74 -19.07 8.10 8.03
CA THR A 74 -20.40 8.24 8.62
C THR A 74 -20.45 9.41 9.59
N ASN A 75 -19.47 9.51 10.49
CA ASN A 75 -19.40 10.62 11.45
C ASN A 75 -19.24 11.96 10.74
N LEU A 76 -18.44 12.01 9.67
CA LEU A 76 -18.27 13.22 8.86
C LEU A 76 -19.59 13.66 8.22
N ARG A 77 -20.36 12.72 7.65
CA ARG A 77 -21.69 13.01 7.09
C ARG A 77 -22.64 13.56 8.15
N ILE A 78 -22.71 12.93 9.32
CA ILE A 78 -23.58 13.34 10.42
C ILE A 78 -23.20 14.75 10.88
N GLN A 79 -21.94 15.00 11.23
CA GLN A 79 -21.47 16.29 11.71
C GLN A 79 -21.69 17.41 10.69
N THR A 80 -21.44 17.12 9.40
CA THR A 80 -21.66 18.10 8.33
C THR A 80 -23.15 18.42 8.18
N MET A 81 -24.03 17.42 8.23
CA MET A 81 -25.48 17.65 8.17
C MET A 81 -25.98 18.40 9.38
N GLU A 82 -25.53 18.08 10.59
CA GLU A 82 -25.85 18.84 11.81
C GLU A 82 -25.41 20.30 11.74
N HIS A 83 -24.26 20.55 11.09
CA HIS A 83 -23.80 21.91 10.87
C HIS A 83 -24.68 22.65 9.86
N ILE A 84 -25.03 22.03 8.75
CA ILE A 84 -25.90 22.60 7.71
C ILE A 84 -27.27 22.98 8.28
N VAL A 85 -27.86 22.15 9.13
CA VAL A 85 -29.17 22.41 9.75
C VAL A 85 -29.15 23.65 10.65
N LYS A 86 -28.01 24.01 11.22
CA LYS A 86 -27.84 25.20 12.07
C LYS A 86 -27.62 26.50 11.26
N LEU A 87 -27.40 26.41 9.94
CA LEU A 87 -27.20 27.58 9.08
C LEU A 87 -28.55 28.27 8.77
N PRO A 88 -28.56 29.59 8.53
CA PRO A 88 -29.74 30.30 8.08
C PRO A 88 -30.37 29.72 6.83
N LEU A 89 -31.68 29.67 6.74
CA LEU A 89 -32.41 29.08 5.62
C LEU A 89 -31.99 29.68 4.26
N GLY A 90 -31.75 31.01 4.21
CA GLY A 90 -31.27 31.68 2.99
C GLY A 90 -29.93 31.17 2.46
N PHE A 91 -29.07 30.62 3.32
CA PHE A 91 -27.84 29.96 2.87
C PHE A 91 -28.16 28.66 2.12
N ALA A 92 -29.03 27.83 2.68
CA ALA A 92 -29.44 26.57 2.07
C ALA A 92 -30.14 26.80 0.71
N GLU A 93 -30.98 27.86 0.61
CA GLU A 93 -31.65 28.26 -0.62
C GLU A 93 -30.67 28.76 -1.69
N SER A 94 -29.68 29.57 -1.31
CA SER A 94 -28.68 30.13 -2.25
C SER A 94 -27.76 29.04 -2.82
N PHE A 95 -27.44 28.03 -2.04
CA PHE A 95 -26.59 26.91 -2.47
C PHE A 95 -27.34 25.84 -3.27
N GLY A 96 -28.61 25.65 -2.99
CA GLY A 96 -29.45 24.57 -3.51
C GLY A 96 -29.19 23.22 -2.82
N SER A 97 -30.27 22.53 -2.52
CA SER A 97 -30.22 21.25 -1.77
C SER A 97 -29.41 20.14 -2.48
N GLY A 98 -29.47 20.11 -3.82
CA GLY A 98 -28.71 19.15 -4.64
C GLY A 98 -27.20 19.33 -4.54
N LYS A 99 -26.73 20.58 -4.56
CA LYS A 99 -25.29 20.90 -4.46
C LYS A 99 -24.77 20.58 -3.05
N LEU A 100 -25.53 20.92 -2.00
CA LEU A 100 -25.16 20.59 -0.62
C LEU A 100 -25.06 19.09 -0.42
N ARG A 101 -26.06 18.32 -0.90
CA ARG A 101 -26.04 16.86 -0.86
C ARG A 101 -24.85 16.26 -1.59
N LYS A 102 -24.51 16.78 -2.76
CA LYS A 102 -23.35 16.35 -3.54
C LYS A 102 -22.06 16.56 -2.77
N ILE A 103 -21.83 17.76 -2.24
CA ILE A 103 -20.63 18.12 -1.45
C ILE A 103 -20.48 17.17 -0.25
N VAL A 104 -21.54 16.97 0.53
CA VAL A 104 -21.49 16.08 1.72
C VAL A 104 -21.15 14.65 1.33
N ASN A 105 -21.78 14.12 0.29
CA ASN A 105 -21.56 12.75 -0.12
C ASN A 105 -20.18 12.55 -0.76
N GLU A 106 -19.77 13.42 -1.68
CA GLU A 106 -18.49 13.28 -2.38
C GLU A 106 -17.30 13.49 -1.44
N SER A 107 -17.35 14.48 -0.54
CA SER A 107 -16.26 14.69 0.43
C SER A 107 -16.13 13.52 1.40
N SER A 108 -17.25 12.95 1.84
CA SER A 108 -17.24 11.79 2.74
C SER A 108 -16.75 10.53 2.02
N ALA A 109 -17.17 10.30 0.76
CA ALA A 109 -16.72 9.18 -0.04
C ALA A 109 -15.22 9.28 -0.38
N ALA A 110 -14.72 10.47 -0.70
CA ALA A 110 -13.30 10.70 -0.93
C ALA A 110 -12.46 10.41 0.32
N THR A 111 -12.93 10.81 1.50
CA THR A 111 -12.28 10.52 2.78
C THR A 111 -12.27 9.02 3.07
N GLU A 112 -13.40 8.34 2.82
CA GLU A 112 -13.52 6.88 2.95
C GLU A 112 -12.52 6.15 2.07
N THR A 113 -12.46 6.49 0.77
CA THR A 113 -11.53 5.91 -0.20
C THR A 113 -10.07 6.14 0.21
N TYR A 114 -9.74 7.34 0.66
CA TYR A 114 -8.39 7.66 1.12
C TYR A 114 -7.97 6.80 2.31
N LEU A 115 -8.81 6.68 3.32
CA LEU A 115 -8.51 5.93 4.54
C LEU A 115 -8.54 4.42 4.33
N ALA A 116 -9.48 3.93 3.49
CA ALA A 116 -9.64 2.49 3.25
C ALA A 116 -8.53 1.91 2.38
N HIS A 117 -8.11 2.64 1.36
CA HIS A 117 -7.20 2.14 0.32
C HIS A 117 -5.86 2.88 0.29
N GLN A 118 -5.87 4.19 0.08
CA GLN A 118 -4.64 4.93 -0.18
C GLN A 118 -3.64 4.91 0.99
N LEU A 119 -4.12 4.93 2.22
CA LEU A 119 -3.27 4.95 3.39
C LEU A 119 -2.54 3.60 3.61
N PRO A 120 -3.21 2.43 3.56
CA PRO A 120 -2.54 1.13 3.58
C PRO A 120 -1.61 0.91 2.38
N ASP A 121 -2.03 1.32 1.17
CA ASP A 121 -1.24 1.17 -0.05
C ASP A 121 0.07 1.96 0.01
N ARG A 122 0.04 3.19 0.55
CA ARG A 122 1.26 3.99 0.78
C ARG A 122 2.22 3.31 1.76
N ALA A 123 1.69 2.69 2.82
CA ALA A 123 2.51 1.95 3.77
C ALA A 123 3.21 0.76 3.08
N ASN A 124 2.48 0.00 2.28
CA ASN A 124 3.03 -1.10 1.49
C ASN A 124 4.04 -0.62 0.43
N ALA A 125 3.74 0.48 -0.27
CA ALA A 125 4.61 1.05 -1.30
C ALA A 125 5.96 1.52 -0.76
N ILE A 126 6.06 1.84 0.53
CA ILE A 126 7.32 2.18 1.20
C ILE A 126 7.95 0.93 1.81
N ALA A 127 7.17 0.14 2.55
CA ALA A 127 7.68 -1.00 3.30
C ALA A 127 8.26 -2.09 2.39
N THR A 128 7.59 -2.41 1.28
CA THR A 128 8.03 -3.49 0.38
C THR A 128 9.37 -3.20 -0.29
N PRO A 129 9.61 -2.05 -0.95
CA PRO A 129 10.92 -1.77 -1.53
C PRO A 129 12.04 -1.67 -0.50
N CYS A 130 11.78 -1.06 0.66
CA CYS A 130 12.77 -0.99 1.75
C CYS A 130 13.13 -2.39 2.24
N GLY A 131 12.14 -3.25 2.47
CA GLY A 131 12.38 -4.61 2.91
C GLY A 131 13.10 -5.46 1.86
N LEU A 132 12.75 -5.30 0.56
CA LEU A 132 13.45 -5.97 -0.53
C LEU A 132 14.91 -5.55 -0.62
N LEU A 133 15.21 -4.26 -0.50
CA LEU A 133 16.58 -3.77 -0.48
C LEU A 133 17.36 -4.39 0.68
N VAL A 134 16.81 -4.38 1.89
CA VAL A 134 17.45 -5.04 3.04
C VAL A 134 17.69 -6.52 2.77
N LEU A 135 16.71 -7.23 2.21
CA LEU A 135 16.84 -8.64 1.89
C LEU A 135 17.95 -8.91 0.85
N LEU A 136 18.05 -8.07 -0.18
CA LEU A 136 19.10 -8.16 -1.20
C LEU A 136 20.49 -7.93 -0.59
N PHE A 137 20.64 -6.98 0.34
CA PHE A 137 21.91 -6.77 1.05
C PHE A 137 22.27 -7.95 1.97
N VAL A 138 21.27 -8.62 2.55
CA VAL A 138 21.48 -9.84 3.37
C VAL A 138 21.91 -11.02 2.50
N PHE A 139 21.40 -11.14 1.28
CA PHE A 139 21.77 -12.24 0.37
C PHE A 139 23.16 -12.03 -0.21
N ASP A 140 23.42 -10.87 -0.78
CA ASP A 140 24.71 -10.45 -1.32
C ASP A 140 24.76 -8.92 -1.41
N TRP A 141 25.74 -8.31 -0.73
CA TRP A 141 25.92 -6.86 -0.71
C TRP A 141 26.14 -6.26 -2.12
N ARG A 142 26.74 -7.06 -3.03
CA ARG A 142 26.97 -6.65 -4.44
C ARG A 142 25.66 -6.56 -5.21
N LEU A 143 24.77 -7.54 -5.01
CA LEU A 143 23.41 -7.51 -5.56
C LEU A 143 22.60 -6.35 -4.99
N GLY A 144 22.73 -6.10 -3.69
CA GLY A 144 22.12 -4.95 -3.04
C GLY A 144 22.54 -3.62 -3.67
N LEU A 145 23.83 -3.41 -3.90
CA LEU A 145 24.33 -2.20 -4.56
C LEU A 145 23.86 -2.10 -6.02
N LEU A 146 23.92 -3.18 -6.77
CA LEU A 146 23.50 -3.20 -8.18
C LEU A 146 21.99 -2.89 -8.32
N SER A 147 21.16 -3.36 -7.38
CA SER A 147 19.72 -3.13 -7.39
C SER A 147 19.33 -1.68 -7.08
N LEU A 148 20.20 -0.88 -6.46
CA LEU A 148 19.97 0.55 -6.25
C LEU A 148 19.97 1.34 -7.57
N VAL A 149 20.71 0.89 -8.58
CA VAL A 149 20.81 1.60 -9.88
C VAL A 149 19.43 1.77 -10.54
N PRO A 150 18.65 0.70 -10.80
CA PRO A 150 17.33 0.86 -11.39
C PRO A 150 16.34 1.60 -10.48
N VAL A 151 16.47 1.48 -9.16
CA VAL A 151 15.62 2.21 -8.20
C VAL A 151 15.87 3.72 -8.32
N VAL A 152 17.13 4.16 -8.30
CA VAL A 152 17.48 5.57 -8.44
C VAL A 152 17.09 6.11 -9.82
N LEU A 153 17.33 5.36 -10.89
CA LEU A 153 16.92 5.75 -12.24
C LEU A 153 15.40 5.88 -12.36
N GLY A 154 14.64 4.92 -11.82
CA GLY A 154 13.18 4.97 -11.80
C GLY A 154 12.66 6.18 -11.03
N PHE A 155 13.28 6.51 -9.91
CA PHE A 155 12.91 7.69 -9.12
C PHE A 155 13.21 9.00 -9.86
N LEU A 156 14.37 9.11 -10.52
CA LEU A 156 14.73 10.27 -11.33
C LEU A 156 13.78 10.47 -12.51
N ILE A 157 13.43 9.38 -13.22
CA ILE A 157 12.47 9.41 -14.32
C ILE A 157 11.09 9.86 -13.81
N MET A 158 10.63 9.31 -12.67
CA MET A 158 9.36 9.68 -12.08
C MET A 158 9.32 11.16 -11.66
N MET A 159 10.41 11.68 -11.07
CA MET A 159 10.54 13.11 -10.76
C MET A 159 10.49 13.98 -12.02
N ALA A 160 11.15 13.57 -13.10
CA ALA A 160 11.16 14.28 -14.36
C ALA A 160 9.74 14.31 -15.00
N MET A 161 9.00 13.19 -14.91
CA MET A 161 7.62 13.10 -15.41
C MET A 161 6.61 13.89 -14.58
N THR A 162 6.85 14.04 -13.28
CA THR A 162 5.95 14.77 -12.35
C THR A 162 6.23 16.29 -12.35
N GLY A 163 7.11 16.78 -13.21
CA GLY A 163 7.50 18.18 -13.31
C GLY A 163 6.33 19.12 -13.59
N LYS A 164 6.55 20.43 -13.40
CA LYS A 164 5.53 21.50 -13.48
C LYS A 164 4.65 21.44 -14.74
N GLN A 165 5.23 21.11 -15.90
CA GLN A 165 4.50 21.01 -17.17
C GLN A 165 3.42 19.91 -17.18
N MET A 166 3.66 18.78 -16.52
CA MET A 166 2.69 17.69 -16.42
C MET A 166 1.54 18.10 -15.47
N GLN A 167 1.86 18.78 -14.37
CA GLN A 167 0.85 19.28 -13.45
C GLN A 167 -0.04 20.34 -14.07
N GLU A 168 0.50 21.23 -14.90
CA GLU A 168 -0.26 22.22 -15.64
C GLU A 168 -1.21 21.57 -16.67
N LYS A 169 -0.73 20.62 -17.46
CA LYS A 169 -1.56 19.86 -18.40
C LYS A 169 -2.66 19.05 -17.71
N MET A 170 -2.37 18.44 -16.55
CA MET A 170 -3.38 17.74 -15.75
C MET A 170 -4.46 18.70 -15.23
N LYS A 171 -4.09 19.91 -14.80
CA LYS A 171 -5.06 20.94 -14.38
C LYS A 171 -5.91 21.43 -15.56
N GLU A 172 -5.32 21.66 -16.72
CA GLU A 172 -6.07 22.02 -17.92
C GLU A 172 -7.06 20.93 -18.31
N TYR A 173 -6.66 19.66 -18.23
CA TYR A 173 -7.54 18.53 -18.52
C TYR A 173 -8.69 18.39 -17.51
N GLN A 174 -8.42 18.61 -16.22
CA GLN A 174 -9.45 18.59 -15.17
C GLN A 174 -10.42 19.76 -15.26
N ASN A 175 -9.98 20.91 -15.76
CA ASN A 175 -10.83 22.08 -15.95
C ASN A 175 -11.69 22.00 -17.24
N ALA A 176 -11.34 21.10 -18.16
CA ALA A 176 -12.07 20.89 -19.42
C ALA A 176 -13.19 19.82 -19.32
N LEU A 177 -13.24 19.10 -18.19
CA LEU A 177 -14.28 18.11 -17.85
C LEU A 177 -15.30 18.72 -16.88
#